data_66563c055228156cc30e0aced37b6927
#
_entry.id   66563c055228156cc30e0aced37b6927
#
_cell.length_a   1.000
_cell.length_b   1.000
_cell.length_c   1.000
_cell.angle_alpha   90.00
_cell.angle_beta   90.00
_cell.angle_gamma   90.00
#
_symmetry.space_group_name_H-M   'P 1'
#
loop_
_entity.id
_entity.type
_entity.pdbx_description
1 polymer ?
#
loop_
_entity_poly.entity_id
_entity_poly.type
_entity_poly.pdbx_seq_one_letter_code
_entity_poly.pdbx_strand_id
1 'polypeptide(L)'
;EIQYCDWSSDVCSSDLRRIARHRLLHEDFRSFFTSFPSSGHPMAILQAGISGLATYYEDTLNPHDPYERELATVLLLSKMPTMVSYIARRAIGLPLLYPDPKRGYVDDFLHMTFGMPYQSYEIDPAVVRALDMLLILHADHEQNCSTSTVRLVGSADANMYASVAAGIGALSGPLHGGANEAVLRMLDAIQTEGMTTAEFVRRVKNKEGGVRLMGFGHRVYKNYDPRAALVKEAAHNVLSRLGSAEGDRKLEIAMELEEVALSDEYFVSRSLYPNVDFYTGLIYQAMGFPTKMFTPLFALGRLPGWIAQYREMIADPAKRIGRPRQVYTGPIERHYIAMHRRERAAAEYPGVRAGEASLDHVTRV
;
A
#
# COMPACT_ATOMS: atom_id res chain seq x y z
N GLU A 1 15.69 -22.72 -7.49
CA GLU A 1 16.24 -23.15 -6.19
C GLU A 1 16.45 -21.93 -5.34
N ILE A 2 15.53 -21.67 -4.43
CA ILE A 2 15.74 -20.70 -3.35
C ILE A 2 16.78 -21.36 -2.46
N GLN A 3 18.02 -20.90 -2.53
CA GLN A 3 19.01 -21.25 -1.55
C GLN A 3 18.47 -20.85 -0.18
N TYR A 4 18.08 -21.82 0.62
CA TYR A 4 17.76 -21.62 2.03
C TYR A 4 18.99 -20.95 2.65
N CYS A 5 18.92 -19.65 2.89
CA CYS A 5 19.80 -19.01 3.84
C CYS A 5 19.60 -19.74 5.16
N ASP A 6 20.66 -20.32 5.66
CA ASP A 6 20.71 -20.89 7.00
C ASP A 6 20.47 -19.74 7.98
N TRP A 7 19.19 -19.54 8.33
CA TRP A 7 18.75 -18.55 9.31
C TRP A 7 19.18 -19.05 10.68
N SER A 8 20.48 -18.99 10.96
CA SER A 8 20.92 -19.20 12.31
C SER A 8 20.21 -18.16 13.20
N SER A 9 19.67 -18.59 14.32
CA SER A 9 18.96 -17.74 15.29
C SER A 9 19.76 -16.49 15.65
N ASP A 10 21.07 -16.54 15.54
CA ASP A 10 22.00 -15.45 15.87
C ASP A 10 22.03 -14.35 14.80
N VAL A 11 21.97 -14.67 13.51
CA VAL A 11 21.93 -13.69 12.42
C VAL A 11 20.61 -12.94 12.46
N CYS A 12 19.49 -13.65 12.54
CA CYS A 12 18.17 -13.04 12.66
C CYS A 12 18.07 -12.11 13.88
N SER A 13 18.57 -12.55 15.03
CA SER A 13 18.59 -11.75 16.26
C SER A 13 19.47 -10.49 16.13
N SER A 14 20.57 -10.56 15.39
CA SER A 14 21.44 -9.41 15.10
C SER A 14 20.71 -8.38 14.23
N ASP A 15 20.06 -8.82 13.16
CA ASP A 15 19.36 -7.94 12.21
C ASP A 15 18.15 -7.28 12.86
N LEU A 16 17.36 -8.00 13.65
CA LEU A 16 16.24 -7.43 14.39
C LEU A 16 16.70 -6.39 15.41
N ARG A 17 17.80 -6.62 16.12
CA ARG A 17 18.41 -5.62 17.03
C ARG A 17 18.89 -4.38 16.27
N ARG A 18 19.47 -4.57 15.08
CA ARG A 18 19.94 -3.48 14.24
C ARG A 18 18.75 -2.64 13.75
N ILE A 19 17.67 -3.27 13.26
CA ILE A 19 16.42 -2.59 12.89
C ILE A 19 15.84 -1.83 14.08
N ALA A 20 15.75 -2.45 15.27
CA ALA A 20 15.20 -1.81 16.46
C ALA A 20 15.93 -0.52 16.86
N ARG A 21 17.26 -0.48 16.72
CA ARG A 21 18.09 0.68 17.07
C ARG A 21 17.94 1.86 16.12
N HIS A 22 17.48 1.63 14.88
CA HIS A 22 17.38 2.66 13.86
C HIS A 22 15.95 3.18 13.66
N ARG A 23 14.95 2.79 14.46
CA ARG A 23 13.54 3.20 14.32
C ARG A 23 13.30 4.68 14.56
N LEU A 24 14.11 5.32 15.41
CA LEU A 24 13.96 6.74 15.72
C LEU A 24 14.24 7.60 14.48
N LEU A 25 13.31 8.52 14.16
CA LEU A 25 13.52 9.55 13.16
C LEU A 25 14.35 10.71 13.74
N HIS A 26 15.08 11.42 12.88
CA HIS A 26 15.71 12.67 13.28
C HIS A 26 14.65 13.64 13.82
N GLU A 27 14.96 14.40 14.89
CA GLU A 27 13.95 15.22 15.55
C GLU A 27 13.40 16.31 14.60
N ASP A 28 14.23 16.90 13.76
CA ASP A 28 13.78 17.89 12.77
C ASP A 28 12.81 17.26 11.75
N PHE A 29 12.89 15.96 11.50
CA PHE A 29 11.98 15.25 10.61
C PHE A 29 10.54 15.16 11.15
N ARG A 30 10.33 15.36 12.46
CA ARG A 30 8.99 15.47 13.04
C ARG A 30 8.26 16.71 12.51
N SER A 31 8.98 17.83 12.32
CA SER A 31 8.42 19.05 11.75
C SER A 31 7.88 18.84 10.35
N PHE A 32 8.52 17.97 9.55
CA PHE A 32 8.05 17.58 8.25
C PHE A 32 6.62 17.01 8.30
N PHE A 33 6.33 16.08 9.21
CA PHE A 33 4.97 15.50 9.33
C PHE A 33 3.95 16.52 9.85
N THR A 34 4.35 17.46 10.70
CA THR A 34 3.45 18.48 11.26
C THR A 34 3.16 19.62 10.28
N SER A 35 3.96 19.79 9.22
CA SER A 35 3.74 20.81 8.19
C SER A 35 2.65 20.45 7.19
N PHE A 36 2.28 19.18 7.07
CA PHE A 36 1.18 18.77 6.20
C PHE A 36 -0.19 19.00 6.84
N PRO A 37 -1.24 19.30 6.05
CA PRO A 37 -2.59 19.35 6.57
C PRO A 37 -3.01 17.99 7.15
N SER A 38 -3.76 18.01 8.25
CA SER A 38 -4.27 16.79 8.90
C SER A 38 -5.19 15.96 7.98
N SER A 39 -5.83 16.62 7.02
CA SER A 39 -6.65 15.99 5.97
C SER A 39 -5.84 15.42 4.80
N GLY A 40 -4.53 15.65 4.74
CA GLY A 40 -3.64 15.21 3.67
C GLY A 40 -3.71 13.70 3.45
N HIS A 41 -3.63 13.27 2.19
CA HIS A 41 -3.69 11.84 1.88
C HIS A 41 -2.46 11.10 2.42
N PRO A 42 -2.61 10.05 3.26
CA PRO A 42 -1.50 9.37 3.92
C PRO A 42 -0.39 8.89 2.97
N MET A 43 -0.76 8.38 1.79
CA MET A 43 0.22 7.89 0.81
C MET A 43 1.08 9.01 0.22
N ALA A 44 0.52 10.22 0.01
CA ALA A 44 1.29 11.36 -0.49
C ALA A 44 2.30 11.83 0.56
N ILE A 45 1.90 11.87 1.83
CA ILE A 45 2.79 12.23 2.95
C ILE A 45 3.88 11.18 3.12
N LEU A 46 3.53 9.89 3.04
CA LEU A 46 4.49 8.79 3.14
C LEU A 46 5.52 8.83 2.00
N GLN A 47 5.07 9.03 0.76
CA GLN A 47 5.94 9.17 -0.41
C GLN A 47 6.95 10.31 -0.24
N ALA A 48 6.46 11.47 0.18
CA ALA A 48 7.31 12.64 0.44
C ALA A 48 8.28 12.37 1.60
N GLY A 49 7.82 11.69 2.67
CA GLY A 49 8.65 11.31 3.81
C GLY A 49 9.79 10.37 3.43
N ILE A 50 9.50 9.33 2.64
CA ILE A 50 10.54 8.39 2.17
C ILE A 50 11.56 9.11 1.26
N SER A 51 11.10 9.98 0.35
CA SER A 51 12.03 10.81 -0.43
C SER A 51 12.88 11.73 0.44
N GLY A 52 12.28 12.32 1.47
CA GLY A 52 12.97 13.23 2.39
C GLY A 52 14.06 12.56 3.22
N LEU A 53 13.98 11.25 3.48
CA LEU A 53 15.03 10.51 4.21
C LEU A 53 16.39 10.63 3.56
N ALA A 54 16.46 10.69 2.24
CA ALA A 54 17.71 10.81 1.49
C ALA A 54 18.54 12.04 1.93
N THR A 55 17.88 13.10 2.38
CA THR A 55 18.55 14.33 2.82
C THR A 55 19.15 14.24 4.22
N TYR A 56 18.78 13.22 4.99
CA TYR A 56 19.33 12.98 6.33
C TYR A 56 20.39 11.87 6.37
N TYR A 57 20.54 11.13 5.28
CA TYR A 57 21.41 9.95 5.19
C TYR A 57 22.19 9.94 3.88
N GLU A 58 22.95 11.01 3.60
CA GLU A 58 23.71 11.20 2.37
C GLU A 58 24.74 10.08 2.13
N ASP A 59 25.29 9.49 3.21
CA ASP A 59 26.24 8.36 3.16
C ASP A 59 25.57 7.01 2.80
N THR A 60 24.35 7.03 2.29
CA THR A 60 23.57 5.82 1.93
C THR A 60 22.94 5.90 0.54
N LEU A 61 23.43 6.80 -0.28
CA LEU A 61 22.80 7.10 -1.59
C LEU A 61 23.42 6.36 -2.76
N ASN A 62 24.65 5.83 -2.61
CA ASN A 62 25.32 5.11 -3.69
C ASN A 62 24.76 3.68 -3.84
N PRO A 63 24.05 3.37 -4.94
CA PRO A 63 23.45 2.06 -5.14
C PRO A 63 24.49 0.95 -5.38
N HIS A 64 25.71 1.30 -5.78
CA HIS A 64 26.75 0.35 -6.10
C HIS A 64 27.66 0.01 -4.90
N ASP A 65 27.66 0.84 -3.85
CA ASP A 65 28.36 0.51 -2.62
C ASP A 65 27.54 -0.51 -1.79
N PRO A 66 28.09 -1.70 -1.50
CA PRO A 66 27.36 -2.72 -0.74
C PRO A 66 27.01 -2.30 0.69
N TYR A 67 27.88 -1.52 1.35
CA TYR A 67 27.66 -1.06 2.71
C TYR A 67 26.58 0.01 2.78
N GLU A 68 26.66 1.02 1.90
CA GLU A 68 25.62 2.06 1.81
C GLU A 68 24.26 1.47 1.45
N ARG A 69 24.21 0.52 0.51
CA ARG A 69 22.98 -0.18 0.13
C ARG A 69 22.39 -1.02 1.28
N GLU A 70 23.25 -1.66 2.06
CA GLU A 70 22.81 -2.39 3.26
C GLU A 70 22.27 -1.44 4.33
N LEU A 71 22.97 -0.33 4.58
CA LEU A 71 22.52 0.66 5.57
C LEU A 71 21.21 1.32 5.13
N ALA A 72 21.05 1.68 3.85
CA ALA A 72 19.78 2.17 3.31
C ALA A 72 18.63 1.17 3.51
N THR A 73 18.90 -0.13 3.34
CA THR A 73 17.93 -1.21 3.62
C THR A 73 17.46 -1.16 5.07
N VAL A 74 18.41 -1.14 6.00
CA VAL A 74 18.11 -1.11 7.45
C VAL A 74 17.34 0.16 7.83
N LEU A 75 17.74 1.32 7.29
CA LEU A 75 17.08 2.60 7.58
C LEU A 75 15.64 2.63 7.07
N LEU A 76 15.38 2.17 5.85
CA LEU A 76 14.03 2.10 5.30
C LEU A 76 13.13 1.16 6.12
N LEU A 77 13.59 -0.07 6.38
CA LEU A 77 12.83 -1.06 7.18
C LEU A 77 12.57 -0.56 8.61
N SER A 78 13.52 0.15 9.20
CA SER A 78 13.40 0.65 10.58
C SER A 78 12.47 1.85 10.69
N LYS A 79 12.54 2.79 9.75
CA LYS A 79 11.92 4.11 9.87
C LYS A 79 10.52 4.21 9.28
N MET A 80 10.19 3.37 8.31
CA MET A 80 8.88 3.41 7.68
C MET A 80 7.73 3.14 8.65
N PRO A 81 7.80 2.18 9.61
CA PRO A 81 6.75 2.02 10.62
C PRO A 81 6.52 3.28 11.44
N THR A 82 7.59 3.96 11.87
CA THR A 82 7.50 5.21 12.64
C THR A 82 6.81 6.31 11.81
N MET A 83 7.13 6.43 10.52
CA MET A 83 6.47 7.38 9.62
C MET A 83 4.98 7.08 9.45
N VAL A 84 4.63 5.82 9.21
CA VAL A 84 3.22 5.39 9.04
C VAL A 84 2.43 5.69 10.31
N SER A 85 3.00 5.39 11.48
CA SER A 85 2.40 5.73 12.77
C SER A 85 2.21 7.25 12.94
N TYR A 86 3.24 8.05 12.62
CA TYR A 86 3.15 9.52 12.72
C TYR A 86 2.05 10.08 11.82
N ILE A 87 1.92 9.57 10.59
CA ILE A 87 0.87 9.96 9.66
C ILE A 87 -0.51 9.63 10.24
N ALA A 88 -0.70 8.42 10.79
CA ALA A 88 -1.95 8.01 11.40
C ALA A 88 -2.34 8.91 12.58
N ARG A 89 -1.39 9.16 13.49
CA ARG A 89 -1.63 10.00 14.69
C ARG A 89 -1.91 11.45 14.31
N ARG A 90 -1.17 11.98 13.35
CA ARG A 90 -1.37 13.36 12.88
C ARG A 90 -2.76 13.56 12.28
N ALA A 91 -3.29 12.57 11.56
CA ALA A 91 -4.63 12.63 10.95
C ALA A 91 -5.75 12.82 11.98
N ILE A 92 -5.56 12.35 13.21
CA ILE A 92 -6.54 12.43 14.31
C ILE A 92 -6.10 13.38 15.45
N GLY A 93 -5.02 14.14 15.25
CA GLY A 93 -4.56 15.15 16.20
C GLY A 93 -3.89 14.60 17.46
N LEU A 94 -3.43 13.35 17.45
CA LEU A 94 -2.73 12.76 18.60
C LEU A 94 -1.24 13.14 18.62
N PRO A 95 -0.60 13.21 19.81
CA PRO A 95 0.83 13.45 19.94
C PRO A 95 1.63 12.29 19.35
N LEU A 96 2.76 12.59 18.69
CA LEU A 96 3.64 11.58 18.11
C LEU A 96 4.37 10.82 19.24
N LEU A 97 4.38 9.49 19.16
CA LEU A 97 5.09 8.62 20.09
C LEU A 97 6.43 8.18 19.51
N TYR A 98 7.44 8.11 20.38
CA TYR A 98 8.74 7.56 20.01
C TYR A 98 8.69 6.04 19.97
N PRO A 99 9.50 5.40 19.11
CA PRO A 99 9.66 3.95 19.09
C PRO A 99 10.32 3.45 20.39
N ASP A 100 9.89 2.28 20.84
CA ASP A 100 10.51 1.56 21.96
C ASP A 100 11.35 0.38 21.41
N PRO A 101 12.68 0.45 21.47
CA PRO A 101 13.55 -0.61 20.96
C PRO A 101 13.44 -1.95 21.70
N LYS A 102 12.74 -2.00 22.84
CA LYS A 102 12.49 -3.23 23.60
C LYS A 102 11.31 -4.02 23.04
N ARG A 103 10.44 -3.36 22.26
CA ARG A 103 9.28 -4.01 21.64
C ARG A 103 9.64 -4.69 20.33
N GLY A 104 8.91 -5.73 19.96
CA GLY A 104 8.96 -6.33 18.62
C GLY A 104 8.57 -5.34 17.52
N TYR A 105 8.80 -5.72 16.27
CA TYR A 105 8.58 -4.81 15.14
C TYR A 105 7.10 -4.37 15.01
N VAL A 106 6.19 -5.33 15.00
CA VAL A 106 4.75 -5.07 14.88
C VAL A 106 4.17 -4.52 16.19
N ASP A 107 4.61 -5.06 17.33
CA ASP A 107 4.19 -4.59 18.65
C ASP A 107 4.52 -3.10 18.85
N ASP A 108 5.76 -2.67 18.51
CA ASP A 108 6.17 -1.28 18.58
C ASP A 108 5.38 -0.38 17.60
N PHE A 109 5.14 -0.85 16.39
CA PHE A 109 4.31 -0.12 15.42
C PHE A 109 2.89 0.13 15.94
N LEU A 110 2.25 -0.88 16.51
CA LEU A 110 0.91 -0.76 17.12
C LEU A 110 0.95 0.16 18.35
N HIS A 111 1.98 0.02 19.20
CA HIS A 111 2.20 0.91 20.33
C HIS A 111 2.34 2.37 19.88
N MET A 112 3.22 2.64 18.92
CA MET A 112 3.38 4.00 18.37
C MET A 112 2.08 4.54 17.75
N THR A 113 1.25 3.68 17.17
CA THR A 113 0.02 4.10 16.49
C THR A 113 -1.11 4.37 17.45
N PHE A 114 -1.37 3.48 18.41
CA PHE A 114 -2.56 3.49 19.27
C PHE A 114 -2.28 3.83 20.73
N GLY A 115 -1.03 3.72 21.18
CA GLY A 115 -0.65 4.02 22.56
C GLY A 115 -0.91 5.47 22.97
N MET A 116 -0.99 5.72 24.27
CA MET A 116 -1.09 7.06 24.86
C MET A 116 0.11 7.34 25.74
N PRO A 117 0.65 8.60 25.76
CA PRO A 117 1.88 8.91 26.52
C PRO A 117 1.77 8.66 28.02
N TYR A 118 0.56 8.63 28.56
CA TYR A 118 0.27 8.56 29.99
C TYR A 118 -0.38 7.23 30.42
N GLN A 119 -0.49 6.26 29.50
CA GLN A 119 -1.12 4.96 29.77
C GLN A 119 -0.22 3.83 29.27
N SER A 120 -0.15 2.73 30.03
CA SER A 120 0.41 1.50 29.49
C SER A 120 -0.49 0.99 28.37
N TYR A 121 0.11 0.62 27.26
CA TYR A 121 -0.59 0.04 26.12
C TYR A 121 -0.18 -1.43 25.96
N GLU A 122 -1.10 -2.29 26.33
CA GLU A 122 -0.96 -3.74 26.16
C GLU A 122 -1.74 -4.16 24.91
N ILE A 123 -1.09 -4.92 24.05
CA ILE A 123 -1.62 -5.35 22.77
C ILE A 123 -1.92 -6.85 22.87
N ASP A 124 -3.14 -7.24 22.44
CA ASP A 124 -3.44 -8.68 22.33
C ASP A 124 -2.45 -9.36 21.38
N PRO A 125 -1.74 -10.40 21.82
CA PRO A 125 -0.79 -11.12 20.98
C PRO A 125 -1.40 -11.69 19.68
N ALA A 126 -2.71 -11.93 19.63
CA ALA A 126 -3.38 -12.37 18.41
C ALA A 126 -3.44 -11.26 17.37
N VAL A 127 -3.62 -10.00 17.81
CA VAL A 127 -3.58 -8.81 16.93
C VAL A 127 -2.18 -8.61 16.35
N VAL A 128 -1.15 -8.73 17.19
CA VAL A 128 0.25 -8.66 16.74
C VAL A 128 0.53 -9.73 15.68
N ARG A 129 0.17 -10.98 15.94
CA ARG A 129 0.37 -12.09 14.98
C ARG A 129 -0.41 -11.90 13.68
N ALA A 130 -1.63 -11.40 13.75
CA ALA A 130 -2.44 -11.16 12.56
C ALA A 130 -1.82 -10.07 11.67
N LEU A 131 -1.37 -8.96 12.25
CA LEU A 131 -0.70 -7.91 11.50
C LEU A 131 0.65 -8.37 10.94
N ASP A 132 1.44 -9.11 11.72
CA ASP A 132 2.71 -9.67 11.29
C ASP A 132 2.51 -10.60 10.07
N MET A 133 1.54 -11.50 10.14
CA MET A 133 1.16 -12.35 9.01
C MET A 133 0.73 -11.53 7.79
N LEU A 134 -0.07 -10.48 7.96
CA LEU A 134 -0.47 -9.63 6.84
C LEU A 134 0.71 -8.94 6.19
N LEU A 135 1.68 -8.43 6.98
CA LEU A 135 2.90 -7.84 6.44
C LEU A 135 3.70 -8.85 5.63
N ILE A 136 3.84 -10.09 6.12
CA ILE A 136 4.51 -11.18 5.39
C ILE A 136 3.80 -11.50 4.07
N LEU A 137 2.47 -11.65 4.08
CA LEU A 137 1.68 -11.99 2.89
C LEU A 137 1.70 -10.89 1.83
N HIS A 138 2.01 -9.65 2.21
CA HIS A 138 2.14 -8.51 1.29
C HIS A 138 3.59 -8.24 0.86
N ALA A 139 4.59 -8.93 1.44
CA ALA A 139 6.00 -8.59 1.27
C ALA A 139 6.45 -8.58 -0.20
N ASP A 140 6.08 -9.57 -0.98
CA ASP A 140 6.37 -9.59 -2.43
C ASP A 140 5.22 -10.22 -3.22
N HIS A 141 5.10 -9.81 -4.46
CA HIS A 141 4.22 -10.44 -5.44
C HIS A 141 4.73 -10.13 -6.86
N GLU A 142 5.87 -10.66 -7.19
CA GLU A 142 6.51 -10.52 -8.50
C GLU A 142 6.67 -9.04 -8.92
N GLN A 143 6.77 -8.80 -10.25
CA GLN A 143 6.85 -7.45 -10.80
C GLN A 143 5.46 -6.83 -11.04
N ASN A 144 4.70 -6.63 -9.96
CA ASN A 144 3.50 -5.81 -10.00
C ASN A 144 3.83 -4.33 -10.35
N CYS A 145 2.81 -3.50 -10.51
CA CYS A 145 2.96 -2.11 -10.95
C CYS A 145 3.97 -1.32 -10.09
N SER A 146 3.87 -1.37 -8.77
CA SER A 146 4.79 -0.62 -7.89
C SER A 146 6.20 -1.21 -7.88
N THR A 147 6.35 -2.52 -7.88
CA THR A 147 7.65 -3.19 -7.97
C THR A 147 8.34 -2.90 -9.31
N SER A 148 7.60 -2.94 -10.42
CA SER A 148 8.12 -2.54 -11.74
C SER A 148 8.54 -1.07 -11.76
N THR A 149 7.82 -0.19 -11.06
CA THR A 149 8.17 1.23 -10.92
C THR A 149 9.46 1.41 -10.11
N VAL A 150 9.63 0.69 -8.99
CA VAL A 150 10.88 0.68 -8.22
C VAL A 150 12.07 0.26 -9.09
N ARG A 151 11.92 -0.83 -9.84
CA ARG A 151 12.96 -1.31 -10.77
C ARG A 151 13.20 -0.31 -11.90
N LEU A 152 12.16 0.30 -12.46
CA LEU A 152 12.30 1.29 -13.53
C LEU A 152 13.11 2.50 -13.06
N VAL A 153 12.78 3.09 -11.91
CA VAL A 153 13.49 4.24 -11.36
C VAL A 153 14.91 3.85 -10.96
N GLY A 154 15.09 2.73 -10.26
CA GLY A 154 16.39 2.22 -9.85
C GLY A 154 17.29 1.83 -11.04
N SER A 155 16.72 1.50 -12.22
CA SER A 155 17.49 1.18 -13.43
C SER A 155 18.34 2.35 -13.93
N ALA A 156 18.00 3.57 -13.54
CA ALA A 156 18.76 4.79 -13.82
C ALA A 156 19.82 5.08 -12.74
N ASP A 157 20.16 4.12 -11.88
CA ASP A 157 21.04 4.27 -10.72
C ASP A 157 20.54 5.29 -9.67
N ALA A 158 19.24 5.55 -9.66
CA ALA A 158 18.62 6.32 -8.58
C ALA A 158 18.77 5.58 -7.25
N ASN A 159 18.98 6.33 -6.16
CA ASN A 159 19.11 5.73 -4.83
C ASN A 159 17.85 4.98 -4.39
N MET A 160 18.00 4.15 -3.36
CA MET A 160 16.93 3.27 -2.89
C MET A 160 15.71 4.05 -2.37
N TYR A 161 15.90 5.20 -1.70
CA TYR A 161 14.81 6.03 -1.20
C TYR A 161 13.94 6.59 -2.33
N ALA A 162 14.57 7.14 -3.37
CA ALA A 162 13.85 7.66 -4.55
C ALA A 162 13.07 6.55 -5.26
N SER A 163 13.68 5.37 -5.40
CA SER A 163 13.07 4.21 -6.05
C SER A 163 11.86 3.69 -5.25
N VAL A 164 11.99 3.56 -3.93
CA VAL A 164 10.89 3.15 -3.03
C VAL A 164 9.78 4.20 -3.01
N ALA A 165 10.12 5.49 -2.95
CA ALA A 165 9.14 6.56 -3.02
C ALA A 165 8.32 6.53 -4.32
N ALA A 166 8.95 6.22 -5.45
CA ALA A 166 8.24 6.02 -6.73
C ALA A 166 7.30 4.80 -6.67
N GLY A 167 7.72 3.71 -6.03
CA GLY A 167 6.87 2.54 -5.75
C GLY A 167 5.65 2.88 -4.91
N ILE A 168 5.81 3.69 -3.86
CA ILE A 168 4.71 4.20 -3.04
C ILE A 168 3.74 5.03 -3.89
N GLY A 169 4.25 5.90 -4.76
CA GLY A 169 3.44 6.66 -5.71
C GLY A 169 2.61 5.77 -6.62
N ALA A 170 3.20 4.72 -7.19
CA ALA A 170 2.48 3.76 -8.02
C ALA A 170 1.44 2.95 -7.22
N LEU A 171 1.76 2.57 -5.97
CA LEU A 171 0.83 1.85 -5.11
C LEU A 171 -0.36 2.70 -4.69
N SER A 172 -0.22 4.03 -4.61
CA SER A 172 -1.30 4.94 -4.24
C SER A 172 -2.45 4.97 -5.24
N GLY A 173 -2.23 4.47 -6.47
CA GLY A 173 -3.25 4.43 -7.50
C GLY A 173 -4.39 3.43 -7.18
N PRO A 174 -5.66 3.81 -7.42
CA PRO A 174 -6.82 2.99 -7.04
C PRO A 174 -6.88 1.63 -7.76
N LEU A 175 -6.21 1.50 -8.90
CA LEU A 175 -6.14 0.23 -9.64
C LEU A 175 -5.06 -0.74 -9.09
N HIS A 176 -4.27 -0.30 -8.11
CA HIS A 176 -3.21 -1.11 -7.50
C HIS A 176 -3.40 -1.27 -5.99
N GLY A 177 -3.26 -0.22 -5.18
CA GLY A 177 -3.34 -0.33 -3.72
C GLY A 177 -4.73 -0.06 -3.13
N GLY A 178 -5.76 0.16 -3.94
CA GLY A 178 -7.09 0.53 -3.46
C GLY A 178 -8.08 -0.63 -3.27
N ALA A 179 -7.66 -1.88 -3.47
CA ALA A 179 -8.58 -3.01 -3.51
C ALA A 179 -9.24 -3.30 -2.14
N ASN A 180 -8.47 -3.33 -1.06
CA ASN A 180 -8.96 -3.59 0.29
C ASN A 180 -9.91 -2.49 0.80
N GLU A 181 -9.65 -1.23 0.48
CA GLU A 181 -10.57 -0.13 0.75
C GLU A 181 -11.88 -0.25 -0.05
N ALA A 182 -11.77 -0.65 -1.32
CA ALA A 182 -12.95 -0.86 -2.17
C ALA A 182 -13.82 -2.02 -1.68
N VAL A 183 -13.22 -3.07 -1.11
CA VAL A 183 -13.96 -4.18 -0.48
C VAL A 183 -14.77 -3.67 0.71
N LEU A 184 -14.16 -2.89 1.62
CA LEU A 184 -14.93 -2.36 2.76
C LEU A 184 -16.07 -1.45 2.32
N ARG A 185 -15.83 -0.55 1.35
CA ARG A 185 -16.93 0.29 0.81
C ARG A 185 -18.06 -0.54 0.22
N MET A 186 -17.75 -1.66 -0.42
CA MET A 186 -18.75 -2.60 -0.94
C MET A 186 -19.56 -3.25 0.21
N LEU A 187 -18.88 -3.75 1.23
CA LEU A 187 -19.54 -4.36 2.40
C LEU A 187 -20.38 -3.34 3.18
N ASP A 188 -19.87 -2.12 3.35
CA ASP A 188 -20.60 -1.00 3.97
C ASP A 188 -21.87 -0.66 3.20
N ALA A 189 -21.79 -0.62 1.85
CA ALA A 189 -22.95 -0.34 1.01
C ALA A 189 -24.02 -1.44 1.15
N ILE A 190 -23.62 -2.72 1.11
CA ILE A 190 -24.54 -3.85 1.28
C ILE A 190 -25.25 -3.76 2.64
N GLN A 191 -24.49 -3.50 3.70
CA GLN A 191 -25.01 -3.41 5.06
C GLN A 191 -25.95 -2.20 5.23
N THR A 192 -25.52 -1.02 4.76
CA THR A 192 -26.27 0.24 4.94
C THR A 192 -27.56 0.28 4.13
N GLU A 193 -27.54 -0.29 2.91
CA GLU A 193 -28.74 -0.40 2.07
C GLU A 193 -29.67 -1.53 2.51
N GLY A 194 -29.28 -2.33 3.51
CA GLY A 194 -30.05 -3.51 3.94
C GLY A 194 -30.22 -4.57 2.86
N MET A 195 -29.28 -4.60 1.91
CA MET A 195 -29.31 -5.47 0.75
C MET A 195 -28.96 -6.90 1.15
N THR A 196 -29.65 -7.88 0.59
CA THR A 196 -29.26 -9.28 0.76
C THR A 196 -28.08 -9.62 -0.19
N THR A 197 -27.27 -10.57 0.20
CA THR A 197 -26.15 -11.09 -0.63
C THR A 197 -26.66 -11.56 -2.00
N ALA A 198 -27.82 -12.22 -2.05
CA ALA A 198 -28.43 -12.67 -3.30
C ALA A 198 -28.80 -11.50 -4.23
N GLU A 199 -29.36 -10.41 -3.67
CA GLU A 199 -29.67 -9.22 -4.46
C GLU A 199 -28.42 -8.52 -4.97
N PHE A 200 -27.39 -8.38 -4.13
CA PHE A 200 -26.11 -7.81 -4.54
C PHE A 200 -25.50 -8.61 -5.69
N VAL A 201 -25.44 -9.93 -5.56
CA VAL A 201 -24.92 -10.84 -6.60
C VAL A 201 -25.71 -10.69 -7.90
N ARG A 202 -27.04 -10.59 -7.85
CA ARG A 202 -27.89 -10.33 -9.01
C ARG A 202 -27.50 -9.03 -9.71
N ARG A 203 -27.31 -7.93 -8.96
CA ARG A 203 -26.89 -6.62 -9.48
C ARG A 203 -25.49 -6.71 -10.15
N VAL A 204 -24.55 -7.43 -9.54
CA VAL A 204 -23.21 -7.67 -10.11
C VAL A 204 -23.31 -8.40 -11.46
N LYS A 205 -24.09 -9.48 -11.53
CA LYS A 205 -24.28 -10.28 -12.75
C LYS A 205 -24.89 -9.45 -13.88
N ASN A 206 -25.87 -8.61 -13.55
CA ASN A 206 -26.58 -7.76 -14.51
C ASN A 206 -25.84 -6.45 -14.81
N LYS A 207 -24.70 -6.17 -14.14
CA LYS A 207 -23.95 -4.90 -14.24
C LYS A 207 -24.81 -3.67 -13.91
N GLU A 208 -25.77 -3.83 -13.01
CA GLU A 208 -26.69 -2.76 -12.61
C GLU A 208 -25.96 -1.68 -11.82
N GLY A 209 -26.17 -0.40 -12.13
CA GLY A 209 -25.63 0.74 -11.38
C GLY A 209 -24.11 0.80 -11.28
N GLY A 210 -23.36 0.06 -12.11
CA GLY A 210 -21.89 0.03 -12.03
C GLY A 210 -21.35 -0.78 -10.83
N VAL A 211 -22.19 -1.54 -10.13
CA VAL A 211 -21.81 -2.39 -9.00
C VAL A 211 -20.79 -3.44 -9.43
N ARG A 212 -19.74 -3.61 -8.65
CA ARG A 212 -18.67 -4.58 -8.90
C ARG A 212 -18.41 -5.40 -7.64
N LEU A 213 -18.09 -6.68 -7.84
CA LEU A 213 -17.58 -7.53 -6.77
C LEU A 213 -16.09 -7.21 -6.55
N MET A 214 -15.77 -6.56 -5.42
CA MET A 214 -14.42 -6.15 -5.08
C MET A 214 -13.73 -7.22 -4.22
N GLY A 215 -12.41 -7.37 -4.36
CA GLY A 215 -11.64 -8.40 -3.63
C GLY A 215 -11.74 -9.79 -4.24
N PHE A 216 -12.21 -9.91 -5.49
CA PHE A 216 -12.34 -11.18 -6.20
C PHE A 216 -11.56 -11.15 -7.53
N GLY A 217 -11.01 -12.31 -7.88
CA GLY A 217 -10.19 -12.48 -9.06
C GLY A 217 -8.75 -12.00 -8.87
N HIS A 218 -7.87 -12.53 -9.67
CA HIS A 218 -6.44 -12.21 -9.63
C HIS A 218 -5.82 -12.29 -11.03
N ARG A 219 -4.81 -11.45 -11.30
CA ARG A 219 -4.14 -11.48 -12.60
C ARG A 219 -3.30 -12.73 -12.81
N VAL A 220 -2.65 -13.21 -11.75
CA VAL A 220 -1.76 -14.37 -11.77
C VAL A 220 -2.53 -15.64 -11.43
N TYR A 221 -3.19 -15.68 -10.27
CA TYR A 221 -3.94 -16.87 -9.84
C TYR A 221 -5.23 -17.02 -10.65
N LYS A 222 -5.38 -18.19 -11.27
CA LYS A 222 -6.60 -18.59 -12.00
C LYS A 222 -7.55 -19.42 -11.15
N ASN A 223 -7.09 -19.79 -9.96
CA ASN A 223 -7.81 -20.49 -8.92
C ASN A 223 -7.85 -19.62 -7.65
N TYR A 224 -8.27 -20.22 -6.54
CA TYR A 224 -8.30 -19.56 -5.23
C TYR A 224 -6.92 -19.03 -4.84
N ASP A 225 -6.85 -17.78 -4.36
CA ASP A 225 -5.62 -17.19 -3.85
C ASP A 225 -5.21 -17.90 -2.55
N PRO A 226 -4.05 -18.57 -2.49
CA PRO A 226 -3.66 -19.33 -1.30
C PRO A 226 -3.53 -18.48 -0.04
N ARG A 227 -3.29 -17.18 -0.20
CA ARG A 227 -3.20 -16.23 0.91
C ARG A 227 -4.57 -15.95 1.53
N ALA A 228 -5.65 -15.98 0.74
CA ALA A 228 -6.99 -15.65 1.20
C ALA A 228 -7.48 -16.57 2.32
N ALA A 229 -7.10 -17.86 2.32
CA ALA A 229 -7.45 -18.79 3.40
C ALA A 229 -6.81 -18.38 4.74
N LEU A 230 -5.54 -18.01 4.73
CA LEU A 230 -4.82 -17.55 5.93
C LEU A 230 -5.41 -16.25 6.46
N VAL A 231 -5.72 -15.31 5.58
CA VAL A 231 -6.31 -14.02 5.96
C VAL A 231 -7.73 -14.20 6.52
N LYS A 232 -8.51 -15.13 5.96
CA LYS A 232 -9.84 -15.50 6.49
C LYS A 232 -9.76 -16.02 7.92
N GLU A 233 -8.85 -16.96 8.18
CA GLU A 233 -8.64 -17.48 9.54
C GLU A 233 -8.23 -16.37 10.52
N ALA A 234 -7.31 -15.50 10.10
CA ALA A 234 -6.90 -14.36 10.91
C ALA A 234 -8.05 -13.37 11.17
N ALA A 235 -8.91 -13.13 10.17
CA ALA A 235 -10.09 -12.28 10.33
C ALA A 235 -11.03 -12.83 11.41
N HIS A 236 -11.33 -14.13 11.37
CA HIS A 236 -12.12 -14.78 12.43
C HIS A 236 -11.49 -14.62 13.81
N ASN A 237 -10.18 -14.87 13.92
CA ASN A 237 -9.47 -14.77 15.19
C ASN A 237 -9.44 -13.34 15.75
N VAL A 238 -9.23 -12.34 14.92
CA VAL A 238 -9.19 -10.92 15.34
C VAL A 238 -10.58 -10.41 15.68
N LEU A 239 -11.58 -10.65 14.82
CA LEU A 239 -12.94 -10.19 15.04
C LEU A 239 -13.59 -10.83 16.27
N SER A 240 -13.33 -12.11 16.54
CA SER A 240 -13.83 -12.75 17.76
C SER A 240 -13.28 -12.14 19.06
N ARG A 241 -12.13 -11.44 19.01
CA ARG A 241 -11.47 -10.80 20.16
C ARG A 241 -11.75 -9.30 20.27
N LEU A 242 -11.74 -8.60 19.12
CA LEU A 242 -11.85 -7.14 19.04
C LEU A 242 -13.13 -6.68 18.34
N GLY A 243 -13.89 -7.62 17.77
CA GLY A 243 -15.04 -7.34 16.93
C GLY A 243 -16.15 -6.57 17.63
N SER A 244 -16.90 -5.87 16.84
CA SER A 244 -18.15 -5.22 17.20
C SER A 244 -19.28 -5.87 16.41
N ALA A 245 -20.53 -5.69 16.85
CA ALA A 245 -21.71 -6.19 16.11
C ALA A 245 -21.73 -5.75 14.63
N GLU A 246 -21.18 -4.58 14.34
CA GLU A 246 -21.02 -4.08 12.96
C GLU A 246 -19.96 -4.86 12.18
N GLY A 247 -18.82 -5.14 12.79
CA GLY A 247 -17.74 -5.92 12.18
C GLY A 247 -18.15 -7.37 11.97
N ASP A 248 -18.85 -7.97 12.93
CA ASP A 248 -19.37 -9.33 12.83
C ASP A 248 -20.35 -9.46 11.66
N ARG A 249 -21.24 -8.49 11.46
CA ARG A 249 -22.17 -8.49 10.33
C ARG A 249 -21.46 -8.36 8.98
N LYS A 250 -20.43 -7.53 8.87
CA LYS A 250 -19.61 -7.43 7.64
C LYS A 250 -18.88 -8.73 7.34
N LEU A 251 -18.37 -9.42 8.36
CA LEU A 251 -17.75 -10.73 8.21
C LEU A 251 -18.74 -11.77 7.70
N GLU A 252 -19.97 -11.79 8.25
CA GLU A 252 -21.05 -12.67 7.77
C GLU A 252 -21.35 -12.43 6.29
N ILE A 253 -21.55 -11.17 5.88
CA ILE A 253 -21.76 -10.80 4.46
C ILE A 253 -20.58 -11.24 3.60
N ALA A 254 -19.35 -11.06 4.06
CA ALA A 254 -18.16 -11.49 3.33
C ALA A 254 -18.12 -13.01 3.13
N MET A 255 -18.46 -13.77 4.18
CA MET A 255 -18.53 -15.24 4.10
C MET A 255 -19.62 -15.72 3.14
N GLU A 256 -20.81 -15.12 3.19
CA GLU A 256 -21.91 -15.42 2.27
C GLU A 256 -21.48 -15.13 0.80
N LEU A 257 -20.82 -13.99 0.55
CA LEU A 257 -20.32 -13.64 -0.79
C LEU A 257 -19.26 -14.63 -1.28
N GLU A 258 -18.35 -15.08 -0.40
CA GLU A 258 -17.37 -16.09 -0.74
C GLU A 258 -18.05 -17.41 -1.11
N GLU A 259 -19.02 -17.89 -0.31
CA GLU A 259 -19.75 -19.14 -0.57
C GLU A 259 -20.44 -19.11 -1.94
N VAL A 260 -21.10 -17.99 -2.27
CA VAL A 260 -21.73 -17.80 -3.56
C VAL A 260 -20.68 -17.79 -4.68
N ALA A 261 -19.56 -17.10 -4.51
CA ALA A 261 -18.53 -17.01 -5.55
C ALA A 261 -17.82 -18.36 -5.81
N LEU A 262 -17.74 -19.23 -4.80
CA LEU A 262 -17.14 -20.56 -4.92
C LEU A 262 -18.09 -21.58 -5.57
N SER A 263 -19.40 -21.34 -5.55
CA SER A 263 -20.42 -22.29 -6.03
C SER A 263 -21.13 -21.86 -7.31
N ASP A 264 -21.25 -20.59 -7.58
CA ASP A 264 -22.02 -20.04 -8.70
C ASP A 264 -21.20 -20.04 -10.00
N GLU A 265 -21.75 -20.67 -11.05
CA GLU A 265 -21.11 -20.83 -12.37
C GLU A 265 -20.63 -19.51 -13.00
N TYR A 266 -21.34 -18.40 -12.78
CA TYR A 266 -20.94 -17.09 -13.30
C TYR A 266 -19.57 -16.66 -12.79
N PHE A 267 -19.29 -16.89 -11.50
CA PHE A 267 -18.03 -16.52 -10.86
C PHE A 267 -16.94 -17.56 -11.13
N VAL A 268 -17.28 -18.85 -11.01
CA VAL A 268 -16.35 -19.97 -11.25
C VAL A 268 -15.82 -19.92 -12.69
N SER A 269 -16.70 -19.78 -13.70
CA SER A 269 -16.29 -19.71 -15.11
C SER A 269 -15.40 -18.51 -15.45
N ARG A 270 -15.40 -17.47 -14.61
CA ARG A 270 -14.57 -16.26 -14.76
C ARG A 270 -13.39 -16.22 -13.81
N SER A 271 -13.16 -17.28 -13.04
CA SER A 271 -12.09 -17.36 -12.02
C SER A 271 -12.16 -16.20 -10.99
N LEU A 272 -13.36 -15.82 -10.60
CA LEU A 272 -13.60 -14.74 -9.62
C LEU A 272 -13.64 -15.33 -8.20
N TYR A 273 -12.50 -15.78 -7.71
CA TYR A 273 -12.30 -16.28 -6.37
C TYR A 273 -11.82 -15.16 -5.42
N PRO A 274 -12.08 -15.24 -4.11
CA PRO A 274 -11.53 -14.30 -3.14
C PRO A 274 -10.01 -14.19 -3.24
N ASN A 275 -9.48 -12.98 -3.17
CA ASN A 275 -8.05 -12.70 -3.11
C ASN A 275 -7.64 -12.18 -1.72
N VAL A 276 -6.35 -11.89 -1.53
CA VAL A 276 -5.79 -11.45 -0.25
C VAL A 276 -6.49 -10.20 0.30
N ASP A 277 -6.97 -9.29 -0.55
CA ASP A 277 -7.57 -8.02 -0.13
C ASP A 277 -8.98 -8.20 0.45
N PHE A 278 -9.66 -9.32 0.20
CA PHE A 278 -11.05 -9.50 0.53
C PHE A 278 -11.33 -9.47 2.04
N TYR A 279 -10.48 -10.11 2.86
CA TYR A 279 -10.60 -10.11 4.31
C TYR A 279 -9.67 -9.12 5.03
N THR A 280 -8.62 -8.64 4.35
CA THR A 280 -7.60 -7.78 4.96
C THR A 280 -8.20 -6.49 5.54
N GLY A 281 -9.14 -5.87 4.82
CA GLY A 281 -9.79 -4.64 5.26
C GLY A 281 -10.57 -4.80 6.56
N LEU A 282 -11.24 -5.94 6.76
CA LEU A 282 -11.98 -6.25 7.99
C LEU A 282 -11.04 -6.34 9.20
N ILE A 283 -9.86 -6.96 9.01
CA ILE A 283 -8.84 -7.06 10.07
C ILE A 283 -8.34 -5.67 10.45
N TYR A 284 -7.97 -4.84 9.48
CA TYR A 284 -7.49 -3.48 9.75
C TYR A 284 -8.54 -2.61 10.42
N GLN A 285 -9.81 -2.72 10.01
CA GLN A 285 -10.92 -2.02 10.64
C GLN A 285 -11.12 -2.46 12.09
N ALA A 286 -11.10 -3.77 12.36
CA ALA A 286 -11.23 -4.32 13.72
C ALA A 286 -10.07 -3.88 14.63
N MET A 287 -8.85 -3.72 14.10
CA MET A 287 -7.70 -3.17 14.82
C MET A 287 -7.80 -1.66 15.08
N GLY A 288 -8.79 -0.96 14.51
CA GLY A 288 -8.99 0.48 14.69
C GLY A 288 -8.29 1.37 13.67
N PHE A 289 -7.72 0.81 12.60
CA PHE A 289 -7.14 1.64 11.54
C PHE A 289 -8.22 2.32 10.69
N PRO A 290 -8.13 3.65 10.47
CA PRO A 290 -8.99 4.32 9.52
C PRO A 290 -8.72 3.79 8.09
N THR A 291 -9.76 3.72 7.27
CA THR A 291 -9.69 3.16 5.90
C THR A 291 -8.59 3.79 5.05
N LYS A 292 -8.34 5.10 5.20
CA LYS A 292 -7.25 5.81 4.50
C LYS A 292 -5.84 5.28 4.83
N MET A 293 -5.69 4.53 5.93
CA MET A 293 -4.41 3.93 6.34
C MET A 293 -4.15 2.55 5.74
N PHE A 294 -5.10 1.95 5.04
CA PHE A 294 -4.94 0.59 4.51
C PHE A 294 -3.86 0.48 3.44
N THR A 295 -3.81 1.44 2.52
CA THR A 295 -2.74 1.47 1.50
C THR A 295 -1.36 1.77 2.11
N PRO A 296 -1.18 2.67 3.08
CA PRO A 296 0.06 2.77 3.87
C PRO A 296 0.48 1.47 4.58
N LEU A 297 -0.46 0.70 5.13
CA LEU A 297 -0.17 -0.62 5.74
C LEU A 297 0.28 -1.62 4.67
N PHE A 298 -0.36 -1.60 3.50
CA PHE A 298 0.10 -2.39 2.36
C PHE A 298 1.53 -1.98 1.94
N ALA A 299 1.81 -0.68 1.84
CA ALA A 299 3.15 -0.19 1.52
C ALA A 299 4.20 -0.65 2.54
N LEU A 300 3.84 -0.64 3.84
CA LEU A 300 4.70 -1.16 4.91
C LEU A 300 5.02 -2.64 4.72
N GLY A 301 4.02 -3.47 4.41
CA GLY A 301 4.23 -4.89 4.11
C GLY A 301 5.04 -5.11 2.84
N ARG A 302 4.83 -4.31 1.78
CA ARG A 302 5.51 -4.45 0.48
C ARG A 302 6.95 -3.93 0.47
N LEU A 303 7.34 -3.12 1.43
CA LEU A 303 8.68 -2.51 1.48
C LEU A 303 9.83 -3.52 1.36
N PRO A 304 9.83 -4.67 2.08
CA PRO A 304 10.89 -5.67 1.93
C PRO A 304 11.02 -6.19 0.49
N GLY A 305 9.89 -6.44 -0.18
CA GLY A 305 9.88 -6.90 -1.58
C GLY A 305 10.42 -5.84 -2.53
N TRP A 306 10.05 -4.57 -2.36
CA TRP A 306 10.62 -3.48 -3.16
C TRP A 306 12.14 -3.39 -2.99
N ILE A 307 12.62 -3.49 -1.75
CA ILE A 307 14.06 -3.47 -1.45
C ILE A 307 14.77 -4.66 -2.07
N ALA A 308 14.22 -5.87 -1.93
CA ALA A 308 14.79 -7.08 -2.52
C ALA A 308 14.88 -6.98 -4.05
N GLN A 309 13.81 -6.57 -4.70
CA GLN A 309 13.74 -6.36 -6.14
C GLN A 309 14.70 -5.28 -6.64
N TYR A 310 14.86 -4.19 -5.89
CA TYR A 310 15.85 -3.15 -6.16
C TYR A 310 17.28 -3.69 -6.07
N ARG A 311 17.60 -4.38 -4.96
CA ARG A 311 18.93 -4.94 -4.70
C ARG A 311 19.34 -5.97 -5.75
N GLU A 312 18.42 -6.86 -6.11
CA GLU A 312 18.60 -7.86 -7.16
C GLU A 312 18.92 -7.17 -8.51
N MET A 313 18.12 -6.19 -8.90
CA MET A 313 18.33 -5.46 -10.15
C MET A 313 19.66 -4.70 -10.17
N ILE A 314 20.04 -4.04 -9.08
CA ILE A 314 21.33 -3.31 -9.01
C ILE A 314 22.52 -4.28 -9.09
N ALA A 315 22.38 -5.48 -8.54
CA ALA A 315 23.42 -6.51 -8.59
C ALA A 315 23.53 -7.23 -9.94
N ASP A 316 22.53 -7.11 -10.82
CA ASP A 316 22.51 -7.78 -12.11
C ASP A 316 23.47 -7.09 -13.09
N PRO A 317 24.55 -7.77 -13.54
CA PRO A 317 25.50 -7.20 -14.52
C PRO A 317 24.86 -6.95 -15.89
N ALA A 318 23.71 -7.58 -16.18
CA ALA A 318 22.95 -7.36 -17.41
C ALA A 318 21.97 -6.18 -17.30
N LYS A 319 21.91 -5.50 -16.15
CA LYS A 319 21.06 -4.33 -15.94
C LYS A 319 21.19 -3.32 -17.07
N ARG A 320 20.07 -2.80 -17.53
CA ARG A 320 19.99 -1.70 -18.49
C ARG A 320 18.98 -0.68 -17.99
N ILE A 321 19.21 0.59 -18.31
CA ILE A 321 18.23 1.64 -18.05
C ILE A 321 16.90 1.29 -18.72
N GLY A 322 15.82 1.37 -17.95
CA GLY A 322 14.48 1.11 -18.43
C GLY A 322 14.03 2.15 -19.45
N ARG A 323 14.08 1.77 -20.73
CA ARG A 323 13.63 2.60 -21.86
C ARG A 323 12.74 1.76 -22.77
N PRO A 324 11.41 1.86 -22.63
CA PRO A 324 10.48 1.16 -23.52
C PRO A 324 10.73 1.51 -24.98
N ARG A 325 10.66 0.51 -25.85
CA ARG A 325 10.64 0.74 -27.28
C ARG A 325 9.25 1.26 -27.67
N GLN A 326 9.25 2.25 -28.55
CA GLN A 326 8.02 2.85 -29.04
C GLN A 326 8.03 2.95 -30.55
N VAL A 327 6.85 2.87 -31.16
CA VAL A 327 6.62 3.11 -32.57
C VAL A 327 5.87 4.42 -32.71
N TYR A 328 6.43 5.34 -33.46
CA TYR A 328 5.74 6.60 -33.72
C TYR A 328 4.60 6.35 -34.71
N THR A 329 3.38 6.70 -34.32
CA THR A 329 2.15 6.56 -35.12
C THR A 329 1.58 7.89 -35.59
N GLY A 330 2.24 9.00 -35.27
CA GLY A 330 1.83 10.33 -35.67
C GLY A 330 2.23 10.68 -37.12
N PRO A 331 1.88 11.88 -37.62
CA PRO A 331 2.28 12.37 -38.94
C PRO A 331 3.82 12.39 -39.06
N ILE A 332 4.34 11.89 -40.20
CA ILE A 332 5.78 11.84 -40.49
C ILE A 332 6.34 13.26 -40.63
N GLU A 333 5.56 14.15 -41.27
CA GLU A 333 5.93 15.53 -41.51
C GLU A 333 4.78 16.46 -41.12
N ARG A 334 5.10 17.58 -40.48
CA ARG A 334 4.16 18.64 -40.16
C ARG A 334 4.78 19.99 -40.50
N HIS A 335 4.04 20.79 -41.28
CA HIS A 335 4.45 22.16 -41.51
C HIS A 335 4.08 23.04 -40.29
N TYR A 336 4.97 23.98 -39.95
CA TYR A 336 4.67 24.96 -38.94
C TYR A 336 3.55 25.88 -39.41
N ILE A 337 2.46 25.93 -38.67
CA ILE A 337 1.36 26.86 -38.87
C ILE A 337 1.49 27.99 -37.86
N ALA A 338 1.63 29.24 -38.33
CA ALA A 338 1.69 30.40 -37.46
C ALA A 338 0.45 30.49 -36.56
N MET A 339 0.61 30.93 -35.32
CA MET A 339 -0.43 30.86 -34.27
C MET A 339 -1.74 31.54 -34.70
N HIS A 340 -1.68 32.66 -35.42
CA HIS A 340 -2.84 33.38 -35.92
C HIS A 340 -3.61 32.65 -37.04
N ARG A 341 -3.01 31.64 -37.67
CA ARG A 341 -3.59 30.79 -38.69
C ARG A 341 -4.04 29.43 -38.20
N ARG A 342 -3.82 29.14 -36.92
CA ARG A 342 -4.31 27.88 -36.34
C ARG A 342 -5.79 28.01 -36.06
N GLU A 343 -6.62 27.33 -36.85
CA GLU A 343 -8.00 27.10 -36.44
C GLU A 343 -7.95 26.42 -35.07
N ARG A 344 -8.70 26.96 -34.12
CA ARG A 344 -8.87 26.27 -32.83
C ARG A 344 -9.56 24.95 -33.17
N ALA A 345 -8.80 23.89 -33.17
CA ALA A 345 -9.33 22.53 -33.25
C ALA A 345 -10.14 22.26 -31.95
N ALA A 346 -11.40 22.72 -32.00
CA ALA A 346 -12.37 22.57 -30.91
C ALA A 346 -12.90 21.14 -30.79
N ALA A 347 -12.26 20.14 -31.40
CA ALA A 347 -12.89 18.83 -31.60
C ALA A 347 -12.05 17.60 -31.24
N GLU A 348 -10.75 17.69 -30.90
CA GLU A 348 -9.95 16.46 -30.72
C GLU A 348 -9.74 16.02 -29.25
N TYR A 349 -10.22 16.77 -28.26
CA TYR A 349 -10.24 16.32 -26.86
C TYR A 349 -11.62 16.57 -26.26
N PRO A 350 -12.59 15.64 -26.42
CA PRO A 350 -13.86 15.72 -25.71
C PRO A 350 -13.60 15.49 -24.21
N GLY A 351 -13.48 16.59 -23.45
CA GLY A 351 -13.25 16.55 -22.01
C GLY A 351 -12.47 17.75 -21.45
N VAL A 352 -11.76 18.49 -22.26
CA VAL A 352 -11.14 19.75 -21.85
C VAL A 352 -11.96 20.90 -22.41
N ARG A 353 -12.93 21.40 -21.65
CA ARG A 353 -13.55 22.70 -21.95
C ARG A 353 -12.48 23.76 -21.79
N ALA A 354 -12.07 24.39 -22.88
CA ALA A 354 -11.26 25.59 -22.85
C ALA A 354 -12.10 26.69 -22.21
N GLY A 355 -11.70 27.17 -21.06
CA GLY A 355 -12.32 28.32 -20.39
C GLY A 355 -13.31 27.90 -19.30
N GLU A 356 -12.83 27.98 -18.12
CA GLU A 356 -13.41 28.14 -16.79
C GLU A 356 -12.69 27.26 -15.75
N ALA A 357 -11.37 27.20 -15.83
CA ALA A 357 -10.60 27.06 -14.62
C ALA A 357 -10.45 28.47 -14.02
N SER A 358 -11.51 28.93 -13.37
CA SER A 358 -11.43 30.07 -12.47
C SER A 358 -10.38 29.71 -11.41
N LEU A 359 -9.31 30.50 -11.37
CA LEU A 359 -8.27 30.43 -10.34
C LEU A 359 -8.80 30.77 -8.94
N ASP A 360 -10.10 31.01 -8.80
CA ASP A 360 -10.76 31.44 -7.58
C ASP A 360 -10.83 30.36 -6.48
N HIS A 361 -10.46 29.11 -6.77
CA HIS A 361 -10.38 28.05 -5.76
C HIS A 361 -8.98 27.84 -5.16
N VAL A 362 -7.95 28.52 -5.63
CA VAL A 362 -6.58 28.34 -5.11
C VAL A 362 -6.24 29.32 -3.97
N THR A 363 -7.09 30.30 -3.68
CA THR A 363 -6.85 31.33 -2.67
C THR A 363 -7.65 31.15 -1.36
N ARG A 364 -7.99 29.93 -0.98
CA ARG A 364 -8.46 29.62 0.38
C ARG A 364 -7.53 28.59 1.02
N VAL A 365 -6.38 29.07 1.48
CA VAL A 365 -5.59 28.48 2.56
C VAL A 365 -5.87 29.28 3.82
#